data_bf6534a95ec6d48c6e01acc060786fb7
#
_entry.id   bf6534a95ec6d48c6e01acc060786fb7
#
_cell.length_a   1.000
_cell.length_b   1.000
_cell.length_c   1.000
_cell.angle_alpha   90.00
_cell.angle_beta   90.00
_cell.angle_gamma   90.00
#
_symmetry.space_group_name_H-M   'P 1'
#
loop_
_entity.id
_entity.type
_entity.pdbx_description
1 polymer ?
#
loop_
_entity_poly.entity_id
_entity_poly.type
_entity_poly.pdbx_seq_one_letter_code
_entity_poly.pdbx_strand_id
1 'polypeptide(L)'
;MKRNAIRLIAGAALFAGARAAIRKLREEPLNGKVAIVTGSSRGLGFLIARELLRAGCRVVICGRNEKDLDIARKALGSGVTSMLCDVSQKEDVDDLIMHVVEEFGRIDILVNNAGIIQVGPVETMTLADFDAQLGVMYWGLVYTTLAALPHMRRGARIANITSIGGKVSVPHLLPYGSAKFAAVGFSEGLHAEVAKDGISVSTVVPGLMRTGSFLNAFFKGKESAEFTWFSLGSALPLISMDAERAARQIVAAIRRRDAEVILSMPAKLLALFHGVFPGATSEILALVNRLLPQYGMTTKNVRGADIDARLDSPALRKVTRLGRVAAER
;
A
#
# COMPACT_ATOMS: atom_id res chain seq x y z
N MET A 1 -31.73 23.98 -19.92
CA MET A 1 -31.03 22.84 -19.34
C MET A 1 -29.72 22.49 -20.08
N LYS A 2 -29.70 22.26 -21.40
CA LYS A 2 -28.46 21.87 -22.16
C LYS A 2 -27.29 22.86 -22.04
N ARG A 3 -27.53 24.20 -22.11
CA ARG A 3 -26.46 25.23 -22.01
C ARG A 3 -25.77 25.27 -20.64
N ASN A 4 -26.50 25.03 -19.56
CA ASN A 4 -25.93 25.03 -18.21
C ASN A 4 -25.12 23.75 -17.95
N ALA A 5 -25.54 22.61 -18.49
CA ALA A 5 -24.79 21.37 -18.44
C ALA A 5 -23.44 21.50 -19.20
N ILE A 6 -23.44 22.11 -20.39
CA ILE A 6 -22.22 22.38 -21.18
C ILE A 6 -21.26 23.31 -20.42
N ARG A 7 -21.78 24.38 -19.78
CA ARG A 7 -20.95 25.31 -18.97
C ARG A 7 -20.34 24.62 -17.76
N LEU A 8 -21.08 23.74 -17.07
CA LEU A 8 -20.59 22.95 -15.95
C LEU A 8 -19.46 21.94 -16.37
N ILE A 9 -19.67 21.27 -17.51
CA ILE A 9 -18.68 20.34 -18.07
C ILE A 9 -17.42 21.10 -18.50
N ALA A 10 -17.56 22.25 -19.17
CA ALA A 10 -16.43 23.08 -19.57
C ALA A 10 -15.66 23.63 -18.36
N GLY A 11 -16.37 24.09 -17.32
CA GLY A 11 -15.78 24.55 -16.07
C GLY A 11 -15.01 23.43 -15.34
N ALA A 12 -15.59 22.24 -15.27
CA ALA A 12 -14.94 21.07 -14.68
C ALA A 12 -13.69 20.65 -15.48
N ALA A 13 -13.73 20.69 -16.81
CA ALA A 13 -12.59 20.39 -17.68
C ALA A 13 -11.46 21.42 -17.54
N LEU A 14 -11.79 22.71 -17.46
CA LEU A 14 -10.85 23.80 -17.23
C LEU A 14 -10.18 23.67 -15.84
N PHE A 15 -10.97 23.39 -14.81
CA PHE A 15 -10.46 23.15 -13.45
C PHE A 15 -9.55 21.93 -13.40
N ALA A 16 -9.93 20.83 -14.05
CA ALA A 16 -9.11 19.62 -14.13
C ALA A 16 -7.80 19.88 -14.89
N GLY A 17 -7.84 20.63 -16.00
CA GLY A 17 -6.69 21.02 -16.77
C GLY A 17 -5.73 21.93 -16.00
N ALA A 18 -6.25 22.97 -15.34
CA ALA A 18 -5.46 23.86 -14.48
C ALA A 18 -4.81 23.09 -13.32
N ARG A 19 -5.57 22.19 -12.67
CA ARG A 19 -5.03 21.32 -11.61
C ARG A 19 -3.93 20.39 -12.13
N ALA A 20 -4.08 19.83 -13.32
CA ALA A 20 -3.05 18.98 -13.95
C ALA A 20 -1.79 19.77 -14.28
N ALA A 21 -1.91 20.98 -14.82
CA ALA A 21 -0.80 21.88 -15.11
C ALA A 21 -0.05 22.28 -13.83
N ILE A 22 -0.75 22.69 -12.78
CA ILE A 22 -0.15 23.02 -11.47
C ILE A 22 0.56 21.80 -10.87
N ARG A 23 -0.02 20.60 -10.98
CA ARG A 23 0.61 19.35 -10.52
C ARG A 23 1.91 19.07 -11.28
N LYS A 24 1.94 19.31 -12.58
CA LYS A 24 3.14 19.11 -13.40
C LYS A 24 4.24 20.14 -13.06
N LEU A 25 3.88 21.37 -12.78
CA LEU A 25 4.82 22.43 -12.33
C LEU A 25 5.43 22.16 -10.96
N ARG A 26 4.76 21.36 -10.12
CA ARG A 26 5.25 20.95 -8.79
C ARG A 26 6.17 19.74 -8.82
N GLU A 27 6.36 19.09 -9.98
CA GLU A 27 7.22 17.91 -10.06
C GLU A 27 8.69 18.29 -9.89
N GLU A 28 9.29 17.86 -8.80
CA GLU A 28 10.71 18.04 -8.54
C GLU A 28 11.50 16.80 -8.95
N PRO A 29 12.73 16.98 -9.48
CA PRO A 29 13.61 15.87 -9.79
C PRO A 29 14.01 15.11 -8.53
N LEU A 30 14.17 13.80 -8.65
CA LEU A 30 14.62 12.92 -7.56
C LEU A 30 16.06 12.43 -7.75
N ASN A 31 16.74 12.85 -8.77
CA ASN A 31 18.10 12.40 -9.09
C ASN A 31 19.06 12.65 -7.91
N GLY A 32 19.84 11.64 -7.56
CA GLY A 32 20.80 11.66 -6.45
C GLY A 32 20.18 11.60 -5.05
N LYS A 33 18.85 11.53 -4.93
CA LYS A 33 18.15 11.38 -3.64
C LYS A 33 18.36 9.98 -3.06
N VAL A 34 18.45 9.90 -1.73
CA VAL A 34 18.51 8.63 -0.99
C VAL A 34 17.10 8.24 -0.56
N ALA A 35 16.65 7.07 -0.97
CA ALA A 35 15.31 6.58 -0.72
C ALA A 35 15.33 5.23 0.02
N ILE A 36 14.54 5.11 1.09
CA ILE A 36 14.28 3.85 1.79
C ILE A 36 12.89 3.38 1.40
N VAL A 37 12.75 2.10 1.03
CA VAL A 37 11.44 1.48 0.74
C VAL A 37 11.28 0.23 1.60
N THR A 38 10.33 0.24 2.54
CA THR A 38 10.10 -0.93 3.40
C THR A 38 9.21 -1.98 2.72
N GLY A 39 9.44 -3.27 3.02
CA GLY A 39 8.69 -4.36 2.42
C GLY A 39 8.84 -4.42 0.89
N SER A 40 10.04 -4.26 0.40
CA SER A 40 10.34 -4.02 -1.02
C SER A 40 10.99 -5.19 -1.74
N SER A 41 11.05 -6.38 -1.12
CA SER A 41 11.54 -7.59 -1.78
C SER A 41 10.61 -8.12 -2.89
N ARG A 42 9.36 -7.64 -2.97
CA ARG A 42 8.38 -8.06 -3.98
C ARG A 42 7.20 -7.10 -4.08
N GLY A 43 6.31 -7.36 -5.05
CA GLY A 43 5.03 -6.67 -5.19
C GLY A 43 5.15 -5.16 -5.39
N LEU A 44 4.28 -4.39 -4.74
CA LEU A 44 4.24 -2.93 -4.90
C LEU A 44 5.53 -2.26 -4.43
N GLY A 45 6.12 -2.70 -3.29
CA GLY A 45 7.36 -2.14 -2.77
C GLY A 45 8.53 -2.28 -3.74
N PHE A 46 8.69 -3.46 -4.36
CA PHE A 46 9.66 -3.70 -5.41
C PHE A 46 9.46 -2.76 -6.61
N LEU A 47 8.21 -2.60 -7.06
CA LEU A 47 7.90 -1.73 -8.19
C LEU A 47 8.14 -0.25 -7.86
N ILE A 48 7.85 0.19 -6.64
CA ILE A 48 8.18 1.55 -6.17
C ILE A 48 9.70 1.75 -6.15
N ALA A 49 10.46 0.80 -5.61
CA ALA A 49 11.92 0.83 -5.60
C ALA A 49 12.49 0.96 -7.02
N ARG A 50 11.97 0.17 -7.96
CA ARG A 50 12.34 0.23 -9.38
C ARG A 50 12.05 1.60 -10.02
N GLU A 51 10.88 2.18 -9.76
CA GLU A 51 10.54 3.50 -10.29
C GLU A 51 11.39 4.62 -9.66
N LEU A 52 11.78 4.51 -8.38
CA LEU A 52 12.71 5.45 -7.73
C LEU A 52 14.13 5.34 -8.32
N LEU A 53 14.62 4.12 -8.59
CA LEU A 53 15.88 3.91 -9.30
C LEU A 53 15.84 4.54 -10.70
N ARG A 54 14.77 4.35 -11.46
CA ARG A 54 14.54 5.00 -12.77
C ARG A 54 14.51 6.52 -12.69
N ALA A 55 14.10 7.06 -11.54
CA ALA A 55 14.11 8.49 -11.26
C ALA A 55 15.50 9.01 -10.81
N GLY A 56 16.54 8.15 -10.79
CA GLY A 56 17.89 8.48 -10.43
C GLY A 56 18.19 8.49 -8.92
N CYS A 57 17.32 7.89 -8.09
CA CYS A 57 17.59 7.72 -6.66
C CYS A 57 18.60 6.62 -6.40
N ARG A 58 19.33 6.72 -5.28
CA ARG A 58 19.95 5.58 -4.59
C ARG A 58 18.89 4.99 -3.69
N VAL A 59 18.65 3.68 -3.78
CA VAL A 59 17.52 3.05 -3.10
C VAL A 59 17.99 1.97 -2.14
N VAL A 60 17.51 2.05 -0.91
CA VAL A 60 17.67 0.98 0.08
C VAL A 60 16.35 0.23 0.18
N ILE A 61 16.40 -1.08 -0.08
CA ILE A 61 15.28 -1.99 0.05
C ILE A 61 15.42 -2.80 1.33
N CYS A 62 14.31 -3.09 2.00
CA CYS A 62 14.35 -3.99 3.16
C CYS A 62 13.16 -4.94 3.23
N GLY A 63 13.33 -6.02 3.98
CA GLY A 63 12.34 -7.06 4.21
C GLY A 63 12.86 -8.14 5.14
N ARG A 64 12.02 -9.12 5.49
CA ARG A 64 12.30 -10.15 6.49
C ARG A 64 12.96 -11.42 5.95
N ASN A 65 13.02 -11.57 4.65
CA ASN A 65 13.54 -12.78 4.00
C ASN A 65 14.75 -12.41 3.15
N GLU A 66 15.90 -12.91 3.54
CA GLU A 66 17.18 -12.64 2.89
C GLU A 66 17.20 -13.12 1.42
N LYS A 67 16.65 -14.33 1.17
CA LYS A 67 16.59 -14.89 -0.20
C LYS A 67 15.75 -14.02 -1.12
N ASP A 68 14.56 -13.57 -0.65
CA ASP A 68 13.69 -12.69 -1.43
C ASP A 68 14.36 -11.33 -1.69
N LEU A 69 15.11 -10.80 -0.71
CA LEU A 69 15.87 -9.56 -0.85
C LEU A 69 17.00 -9.70 -1.86
N ASP A 70 17.73 -10.79 -1.84
CA ASP A 70 18.81 -11.06 -2.80
C ASP A 70 18.29 -11.16 -4.23
N ILE A 71 17.15 -11.84 -4.42
CA ILE A 71 16.48 -11.92 -5.72
C ILE A 71 16.07 -10.51 -6.18
N ALA A 72 15.44 -9.73 -5.31
CA ALA A 72 15.01 -8.36 -5.61
C ALA A 72 16.20 -7.46 -5.95
N ARG A 73 17.30 -7.51 -5.17
CA ARG A 73 18.50 -6.72 -5.40
C ARG A 73 19.13 -7.03 -6.75
N LYS A 74 19.25 -8.31 -7.11
CA LYS A 74 19.76 -8.73 -8.43
C LYS A 74 18.86 -8.24 -9.57
N ALA A 75 17.54 -8.31 -9.40
CA ALA A 75 16.58 -7.88 -10.40
C ALA A 75 16.53 -6.35 -10.56
N LEU A 76 16.77 -5.57 -9.51
CA LEU A 76 16.83 -4.11 -9.54
C LEU A 76 18.15 -3.58 -10.12
N GLY A 77 19.24 -4.33 -10.00
CA GLY A 77 20.54 -3.98 -10.56
C GLY A 77 21.36 -3.02 -9.71
N SER A 78 22.12 -2.13 -10.35
CA SER A 78 22.99 -1.16 -9.69
C SER A 78 22.21 -0.02 -9.02
N GLY A 79 22.77 0.58 -7.97
CA GLY A 79 22.15 1.69 -7.23
C GLY A 79 21.15 1.28 -6.16
N VAL A 80 21.11 -0.03 -5.84
CA VAL A 80 20.28 -0.56 -4.76
C VAL A 80 21.13 -1.26 -3.70
N THR A 81 20.90 -0.92 -2.43
CA THR A 81 21.40 -1.62 -1.24
C THR A 81 20.22 -2.40 -0.63
N SER A 82 20.48 -3.59 -0.10
CA SER A 82 19.46 -4.41 0.56
C SER A 82 19.81 -4.70 2.01
N MET A 83 18.84 -4.60 2.92
CA MET A 83 19.01 -4.89 4.34
C MET A 83 17.91 -5.81 4.85
N LEU A 84 18.29 -6.76 5.70
CA LEU A 84 17.32 -7.54 6.49
C LEU A 84 16.72 -6.62 7.56
N CYS A 85 15.40 -6.56 7.64
CA CYS A 85 14.71 -5.75 8.64
C CYS A 85 13.25 -6.24 8.77
N ASP A 86 12.83 -6.60 9.97
CA ASP A 86 11.42 -6.71 10.34
C ASP A 86 10.97 -5.38 10.92
N VAL A 87 10.19 -4.63 10.17
CA VAL A 87 9.70 -3.30 10.59
C VAL A 87 8.86 -3.33 11.88
N SER A 88 8.37 -4.50 12.30
CA SER A 88 7.67 -4.66 13.58
C SER A 88 8.61 -4.70 14.79
N GLN A 89 9.92 -4.82 14.55
CA GLN A 89 10.96 -4.77 15.58
C GLN A 89 11.66 -3.43 15.51
N LYS A 90 11.60 -2.69 16.62
CA LYS A 90 12.17 -1.34 16.67
C LYS A 90 13.69 -1.35 16.46
N GLU A 91 14.36 -2.34 17.02
CA GLU A 91 15.81 -2.55 16.94
C GLU A 91 16.25 -2.72 15.47
N ASP A 92 15.57 -3.58 14.70
CA ASP A 92 15.87 -3.78 13.28
C ASP A 92 15.70 -2.50 12.47
N VAL A 93 14.70 -1.68 12.85
CA VAL A 93 14.46 -0.38 12.21
C VAL A 93 15.56 0.62 12.54
N ASP A 94 15.99 0.69 13.81
CA ASP A 94 17.07 1.57 14.22
C ASP A 94 18.37 1.22 13.47
N ASP A 95 18.71 -0.08 13.36
CA ASP A 95 19.86 -0.57 12.60
C ASP A 95 19.77 -0.22 11.11
N LEU A 96 18.60 -0.39 10.51
CA LEU A 96 18.35 0.02 9.11
C LEU A 96 18.62 1.51 8.89
N ILE A 97 18.07 2.36 9.75
CA ILE A 97 18.20 3.81 9.62
C ILE A 97 19.65 4.24 9.85
N MET A 98 20.30 3.72 10.87
CA MET A 98 21.70 4.04 11.16
C MET A 98 22.62 3.63 10.01
N HIS A 99 22.46 2.43 9.46
CA HIS A 99 23.23 2.01 8.29
C HIS A 99 23.06 2.96 7.10
N VAL A 100 21.82 3.37 6.79
CA VAL A 100 21.57 4.32 5.70
C VAL A 100 22.23 5.68 5.95
N VAL A 101 22.21 6.15 7.19
CA VAL A 101 22.85 7.41 7.57
C VAL A 101 24.38 7.31 7.48
N GLU A 102 24.96 6.20 7.91
CA GLU A 102 26.41 5.94 7.80
C GLU A 102 26.88 5.85 6.36
N GLU A 103 26.14 5.13 5.51
CA GLU A 103 26.52 4.92 4.10
C GLU A 103 26.27 6.18 3.22
N PHE A 104 25.15 6.90 3.44
CA PHE A 104 24.72 7.97 2.55
C PHE A 104 24.71 9.37 3.18
N GLY A 105 24.83 9.49 4.49
CA GLY A 105 24.83 10.77 5.23
C GLY A 105 23.48 11.48 5.28
N ARG A 106 22.41 10.92 4.71
CA ARG A 106 21.09 11.56 4.59
C ARG A 106 19.97 10.59 4.24
N ILE A 107 18.74 10.99 4.55
CA ILE A 107 17.52 10.33 4.08
C ILE A 107 16.64 11.39 3.42
N ASP A 108 16.37 11.24 2.11
CA ASP A 108 15.53 12.19 1.37
C ASP A 108 14.10 11.71 1.18
N ILE A 109 13.92 10.38 1.05
CA ILE A 109 12.63 9.76 0.77
C ILE A 109 12.49 8.52 1.66
N LEU A 110 11.40 8.46 2.41
CA LEU A 110 10.99 7.26 3.14
C LEU A 110 9.66 6.77 2.56
N VAL A 111 9.61 5.52 2.10
CA VAL A 111 8.37 4.87 1.66
C VAL A 111 8.01 3.74 2.61
N ASN A 112 7.06 3.98 3.48
CA ASN A 112 6.48 3.00 4.39
C ASN A 112 5.48 2.15 3.63
N ASN A 113 5.94 1.00 3.09
CA ASN A 113 5.14 0.12 2.26
C ASN A 113 4.94 -1.27 2.88
N ALA A 114 5.75 -1.68 3.85
CA ALA A 114 5.63 -3.00 4.48
C ALA A 114 4.19 -3.26 4.95
N GLY A 115 3.69 -4.48 4.69
CA GLY A 115 2.33 -4.84 5.06
C GLY A 115 2.06 -6.33 4.90
N ILE A 116 1.12 -6.80 5.66
CA ILE A 116 0.59 -8.17 5.62
C ILE A 116 -0.93 -8.10 5.48
N ILE A 117 -1.56 -9.17 5.03
CA ILE A 117 -3.02 -9.23 4.84
C ILE A 117 -3.55 -10.45 5.56
N GLN A 118 -4.53 -10.24 6.44
CA GLN A 118 -5.31 -11.28 7.09
C GLN A 118 -6.75 -11.23 6.60
N VAL A 119 -7.27 -12.36 6.12
CA VAL A 119 -8.63 -12.49 5.59
C VAL A 119 -9.38 -13.57 6.36
N GLY A 120 -10.61 -13.27 6.74
CA GLY A 120 -11.52 -14.21 7.38
C GLY A 120 -12.56 -13.51 8.27
N PRO A 121 -13.63 -14.20 8.66
CA PRO A 121 -14.66 -13.64 9.53
C PRO A 121 -14.13 -13.38 10.95
N VAL A 122 -14.71 -12.39 11.63
CA VAL A 122 -14.24 -11.93 12.95
C VAL A 122 -14.20 -13.04 13.99
N GLU A 123 -15.11 -14.01 13.91
CA GLU A 123 -15.21 -15.14 14.82
C GLU A 123 -13.98 -16.06 14.78
N THR A 124 -13.18 -15.99 13.72
CA THR A 124 -11.93 -16.77 13.57
C THR A 124 -10.69 -15.97 13.96
N MET A 125 -10.84 -14.68 14.23
CA MET A 125 -9.71 -13.80 14.55
C MET A 125 -9.34 -13.89 16.02
N THR A 126 -8.07 -13.77 16.31
CA THR A 126 -7.49 -13.73 17.66
C THR A 126 -6.82 -12.39 17.89
N LEU A 127 -6.55 -12.02 19.14
CA LEU A 127 -5.78 -10.82 19.46
C LEU A 127 -4.43 -10.81 18.76
N ALA A 128 -3.77 -11.96 18.65
CA ALA A 128 -2.50 -12.07 17.94
C ALA A 128 -2.59 -11.69 16.45
N ASP A 129 -3.75 -11.88 15.80
CA ASP A 129 -3.93 -11.42 14.41
C ASP A 129 -4.00 -9.89 14.33
N PHE A 130 -4.64 -9.24 15.29
CA PHE A 130 -4.67 -7.78 15.40
C PHE A 130 -3.28 -7.24 15.71
N ASP A 131 -2.58 -7.83 16.67
CA ASP A 131 -1.22 -7.42 17.06
C ASP A 131 -0.25 -7.55 15.88
N ALA A 132 -0.31 -8.64 15.12
CA ALA A 132 0.52 -8.83 13.94
C ALA A 132 0.26 -7.77 12.86
N GLN A 133 -1.03 -7.45 12.59
CA GLN A 133 -1.38 -6.43 11.59
C GLN A 133 -0.95 -5.02 12.05
N LEU A 134 -1.22 -4.67 13.31
CA LEU A 134 -0.81 -3.40 13.91
C LEU A 134 0.72 -3.29 14.00
N GLY A 135 1.39 -4.37 14.41
CA GLY A 135 2.85 -4.41 14.51
C GLY A 135 3.54 -4.03 13.22
N VAL A 136 3.12 -4.61 12.10
CA VAL A 136 3.74 -4.35 10.80
C VAL A 136 3.27 -3.04 10.18
N MET A 137 1.94 -2.77 10.16
CA MET A 137 1.37 -1.70 9.31
C MET A 137 1.17 -0.38 10.05
N TYR A 138 1.16 -0.38 11.37
CA TYR A 138 1.08 0.82 12.18
C TYR A 138 2.39 1.06 12.94
N TRP A 139 2.79 0.17 13.84
CA TRP A 139 4.03 0.36 14.60
C TRP A 139 5.27 0.39 13.73
N GLY A 140 5.38 -0.49 12.72
CA GLY A 140 6.48 -0.45 11.76
C GLY A 140 6.57 0.87 10.99
N LEU A 141 5.42 1.44 10.63
CA LEU A 141 5.35 2.77 10.01
C LEU A 141 5.77 3.87 11.00
N VAL A 142 5.35 3.79 12.26
CA VAL A 142 5.73 4.75 13.32
C VAL A 142 7.23 4.65 13.60
N TYR A 143 7.77 3.44 13.81
CA TYR A 143 9.20 3.25 14.12
C TYR A 143 10.09 3.79 13.00
N THR A 144 9.84 3.37 11.76
CA THR A 144 10.63 3.84 10.60
C THR A 144 10.55 5.35 10.42
N THR A 145 9.38 5.94 10.66
CA THR A 145 9.20 7.39 10.55
C THR A 145 9.96 8.13 11.63
N LEU A 146 9.77 7.76 12.90
CA LEU A 146 10.40 8.44 14.02
C LEU A 146 11.93 8.29 14.01
N ALA A 147 12.44 7.13 13.63
CA ALA A 147 13.88 6.92 13.49
C ALA A 147 14.47 7.72 12.31
N ALA A 148 13.74 7.86 11.19
CA ALA A 148 14.24 8.60 10.02
C ALA A 148 14.16 10.12 10.18
N LEU A 149 13.14 10.66 10.86
CA LEU A 149 12.87 12.10 10.95
C LEU A 149 14.09 12.95 11.37
N PRO A 150 14.91 12.58 12.39
CA PRO A 150 16.09 13.35 12.80
C PRO A 150 17.15 13.50 11.67
N HIS A 151 17.14 12.59 10.70
CA HIS A 151 18.08 12.55 9.58
C HIS A 151 17.49 13.11 8.28
N MET A 152 16.23 13.57 8.31
CA MET A 152 15.54 14.18 7.19
C MET A 152 15.68 15.71 7.24
N ARG A 153 15.91 16.32 6.09
CA ARG A 153 16.08 17.77 5.96
C ARG A 153 14.91 18.38 5.19
N ARG A 154 14.82 19.71 5.21
CA ARG A 154 13.87 20.46 4.36
C ARG A 154 13.91 19.94 2.92
N GLY A 155 12.76 19.63 2.39
CA GLY A 155 12.61 19.02 1.07
C GLY A 155 12.53 17.49 1.08
N ALA A 156 12.70 16.84 2.23
CA ALA A 156 12.49 15.40 2.36
C ALA A 156 11.01 15.02 2.22
N ARG A 157 10.75 13.74 1.92
CA ARG A 157 9.43 13.22 1.59
C ARG A 157 9.18 11.89 2.28
N ILE A 158 8.01 11.74 2.87
CA ILE A 158 7.52 10.48 3.43
C ILE A 158 6.29 10.07 2.63
N ALA A 159 6.23 8.82 2.18
CA ALA A 159 5.06 8.24 1.54
C ALA A 159 4.59 7.03 2.34
N ASN A 160 3.42 7.14 2.94
CA ASN A 160 2.81 6.08 3.72
C ASN A 160 1.81 5.31 2.86
N ILE A 161 2.14 4.06 2.53
CA ILE A 161 1.27 3.20 1.71
C ILE A 161 0.20 2.59 2.59
N THR A 162 -0.95 3.22 2.59
CA THR A 162 -2.13 2.81 3.34
C THR A 162 -3.01 1.87 2.51
N SER A 163 -4.31 2.06 2.47
CA SER A 163 -5.26 1.31 1.65
C SER A 163 -6.62 2.00 1.65
N ILE A 164 -7.45 1.68 0.66
CA ILE A 164 -8.89 1.98 0.75
C ILE A 164 -9.52 1.33 1.99
N GLY A 165 -8.97 0.20 2.46
CA GLY A 165 -9.31 -0.41 3.75
C GLY A 165 -8.98 0.43 4.98
N GLY A 166 -8.20 1.52 4.84
CA GLY A 166 -7.99 2.55 5.88
C GLY A 166 -8.92 3.75 5.78
N LYS A 167 -9.81 3.78 4.80
CA LYS A 167 -10.89 4.77 4.65
C LYS A 167 -12.26 4.12 4.79
N VAL A 168 -12.40 2.85 4.39
CA VAL A 168 -13.64 2.07 4.46
C VAL A 168 -13.30 0.66 4.94
N SER A 169 -13.82 0.25 6.11
CA SER A 169 -13.55 -1.08 6.66
C SER A 169 -14.40 -2.13 5.95
N VAL A 170 -13.74 -3.02 5.21
CA VAL A 170 -14.40 -4.10 4.46
C VAL A 170 -14.57 -5.32 5.36
N PRO A 171 -15.72 -6.02 5.34
CA PRO A 171 -15.90 -7.28 6.06
C PRO A 171 -14.83 -8.31 5.73
N HIS A 172 -14.55 -9.22 6.66
CA HIS A 172 -13.51 -10.25 6.59
C HIS A 172 -12.07 -9.72 6.52
N LEU A 173 -11.88 -8.41 6.66
CA LEU A 173 -10.57 -7.75 6.71
C LEU A 173 -10.40 -6.90 7.98
N LEU A 174 -11.07 -7.26 9.09
CA LEU A 174 -11.15 -6.39 10.27
C LEU A 174 -9.77 -6.05 10.88
N PRO A 175 -8.84 -7.00 11.16
CA PRO A 175 -7.53 -6.65 11.69
C PRO A 175 -6.72 -5.77 10.71
N TYR A 176 -6.77 -6.10 9.41
CA TYR A 176 -6.13 -5.31 8.35
C TYR A 176 -6.70 -3.89 8.26
N GLY A 177 -8.03 -3.77 8.21
CA GLY A 177 -8.73 -2.48 8.14
C GLY A 177 -8.36 -1.58 9.33
N SER A 178 -8.42 -2.12 10.55
CA SER A 178 -8.07 -1.40 11.78
C SER A 178 -6.65 -0.84 11.73
N ALA A 179 -5.66 -1.65 11.32
CA ALA A 179 -4.28 -1.21 11.19
C ALA A 179 -4.11 -0.14 10.09
N LYS A 180 -4.83 -0.27 8.96
CA LYS A 180 -4.78 0.73 7.88
C LYS A 180 -5.48 2.04 8.23
N PHE A 181 -6.55 2.03 9.04
CA PHE A 181 -7.16 3.25 9.60
C PHE A 181 -6.17 3.97 10.53
N ALA A 182 -5.51 3.24 11.43
CA ALA A 182 -4.48 3.80 12.29
C ALA A 182 -3.33 4.44 11.48
N ALA A 183 -2.87 3.77 10.42
CA ALA A 183 -1.85 4.29 9.51
C ALA A 183 -2.29 5.55 8.76
N VAL A 184 -3.57 5.65 8.35
CA VAL A 184 -4.12 6.88 7.73
C VAL A 184 -4.12 8.02 8.72
N GLY A 185 -4.66 7.81 9.93
CA GLY A 185 -4.71 8.86 10.96
C GLY A 185 -3.32 9.38 11.33
N PHE A 186 -2.34 8.48 11.53
CA PHE A 186 -0.96 8.86 11.76
C PHE A 186 -0.38 9.67 10.60
N SER A 187 -0.60 9.21 9.36
CA SER A 187 -0.06 9.87 8.16
C SER A 187 -0.60 11.29 7.97
N GLU A 188 -1.89 11.49 8.19
CA GLU A 188 -2.55 12.79 8.08
C GLU A 188 -2.09 13.75 9.20
N GLY A 189 -2.02 13.28 10.45
CA GLY A 189 -1.50 14.06 11.57
C GLY A 189 -0.03 14.45 11.39
N LEU A 190 0.81 13.47 11.00
CA LEU A 190 2.22 13.73 10.75
C LEU A 190 2.44 14.79 9.66
N HIS A 191 1.64 14.77 8.58
CA HIS A 191 1.71 15.75 7.51
C HIS A 191 1.59 17.19 8.06
N ALA A 192 0.63 17.41 8.95
CA ALA A 192 0.41 18.73 9.55
C ALA A 192 1.59 19.15 10.47
N GLU A 193 2.15 18.21 11.24
CA GLU A 193 3.19 18.51 12.21
C GLU A 193 4.55 18.82 11.58
N VAL A 194 4.98 18.04 10.56
CA VAL A 194 6.32 18.19 9.94
C VAL A 194 6.36 19.20 8.79
N ALA A 195 5.20 19.72 8.37
CA ALA A 195 5.12 20.73 7.31
C ALA A 195 5.94 21.99 7.63
N LYS A 196 6.02 22.39 8.90
CA LYS A 196 6.84 23.52 9.38
C LYS A 196 8.33 23.32 9.09
N ASP A 197 8.81 22.08 9.08
CA ASP A 197 10.20 21.71 8.82
C ASP A 197 10.47 21.54 7.32
N GLY A 198 9.44 21.74 6.48
CA GLY A 198 9.50 21.59 5.03
C GLY A 198 9.60 20.13 4.56
N ILE A 199 9.21 19.19 5.41
CA ILE A 199 9.06 17.77 5.10
C ILE A 199 7.64 17.54 4.61
N SER A 200 7.47 16.80 3.51
CA SER A 200 6.14 16.46 2.99
C SER A 200 5.78 15.01 3.30
N VAL A 201 4.55 14.78 3.72
CA VAL A 201 4.02 13.44 3.95
C VAL A 201 2.87 13.19 2.98
N SER A 202 2.93 12.07 2.26
CA SER A 202 1.90 11.65 1.31
C SER A 202 1.17 10.42 1.87
N THR A 203 -0.12 10.57 2.14
CA THR A 203 -1.01 9.44 2.45
C THR A 203 -1.43 8.80 1.13
N VAL A 204 -0.83 7.65 0.82
CA VAL A 204 -1.16 6.90 -0.40
C VAL A 204 -2.23 5.88 -0.08
N VAL A 205 -3.36 5.95 -0.78
CA VAL A 205 -4.55 5.11 -0.57
C VAL A 205 -4.79 4.26 -1.82
N PRO A 206 -4.15 3.10 -1.95
CA PRO A 206 -4.46 2.16 -3.01
C PRO A 206 -5.85 1.54 -2.85
N GLY A 207 -6.54 1.32 -3.97
CA GLY A 207 -7.63 0.35 -4.07
C GLY A 207 -7.06 -1.07 -4.27
N LEU A 208 -7.89 -1.98 -4.76
CA LEU A 208 -7.44 -3.32 -5.15
C LEU A 208 -6.40 -3.22 -6.27
N MET A 209 -5.35 -4.02 -6.18
CA MET A 209 -4.24 -4.04 -7.13
C MET A 209 -3.87 -5.46 -7.55
N ARG A 210 -3.50 -5.62 -8.79
CA ARG A 210 -2.96 -6.86 -9.34
C ARG A 210 -1.47 -7.00 -9.01
N THR A 211 -1.18 -7.36 -7.77
CA THR A 211 0.18 -7.57 -7.24
C THR A 211 0.49 -9.03 -6.94
N GLY A 212 -0.52 -9.92 -7.05
CA GLY A 212 -0.41 -11.29 -6.53
C GLY A 212 -0.38 -11.39 -5.01
N SER A 213 -0.74 -10.31 -4.31
CA SER A 213 -0.75 -10.26 -2.84
C SER A 213 -1.63 -11.34 -2.19
N PHE A 214 -2.66 -11.83 -2.89
CA PHE A 214 -3.51 -12.93 -2.44
C PHE A 214 -2.75 -14.24 -2.20
N LEU A 215 -1.63 -14.49 -2.90
CA LEU A 215 -0.76 -15.64 -2.66
C LEU A 215 0.02 -15.53 -1.34
N ASN A 216 0.25 -14.31 -0.87
CA ASN A 216 0.99 -14.03 0.36
C ASN A 216 0.09 -13.65 1.54
N ALA A 217 -1.20 -13.47 1.31
CA ALA A 217 -2.19 -13.24 2.36
C ALA A 217 -2.43 -14.51 3.19
N PHE A 218 -2.87 -14.32 4.42
CA PHE A 218 -3.28 -15.39 5.31
C PHE A 218 -4.79 -15.46 5.38
N PHE A 219 -5.32 -16.67 5.43
CA PHE A 219 -6.76 -16.95 5.41
C PHE A 219 -7.16 -17.81 6.59
N LYS A 220 -8.33 -17.52 7.18
CA LYS A 220 -8.97 -18.27 8.27
C LYS A 220 -10.44 -18.58 7.93
N GLY A 221 -11.05 -19.44 8.71
CA GLY A 221 -12.45 -19.84 8.49
C GLY A 221 -12.58 -20.88 7.39
N LYS A 222 -13.41 -20.62 6.38
CA LYS A 222 -13.47 -21.41 5.15
C LYS A 222 -12.40 -20.93 4.17
N GLU A 223 -11.12 -21.21 4.48
CA GLU A 223 -9.97 -20.61 3.83
C GLU A 223 -9.99 -20.69 2.29
N SER A 224 -10.50 -21.80 1.73
CA SER A 224 -10.59 -21.94 0.26
C SER A 224 -11.63 -21.01 -0.35
N ALA A 225 -12.76 -20.80 0.32
CA ALA A 225 -13.78 -19.86 -0.13
C ALA A 225 -13.32 -18.40 0.08
N GLU A 226 -12.68 -18.10 1.22
CA GLU A 226 -12.08 -16.80 1.50
C GLU A 226 -11.01 -16.44 0.46
N PHE A 227 -10.11 -17.37 0.14
CA PHE A 227 -9.11 -17.19 -0.90
C PHE A 227 -9.75 -16.93 -2.27
N THR A 228 -10.82 -17.65 -2.59
CA THR A 228 -11.48 -17.56 -3.90
C THR A 228 -12.06 -16.17 -4.11
N TRP A 229 -12.91 -15.66 -3.20
CA TRP A 229 -13.51 -14.34 -3.38
C TRP A 229 -12.46 -13.22 -3.34
N PHE A 230 -11.48 -13.31 -2.43
CA PHE A 230 -10.44 -12.29 -2.30
C PHE A 230 -9.53 -12.23 -3.53
N SER A 231 -9.12 -13.41 -4.06
CA SER A 231 -8.30 -13.49 -5.26
C SER A 231 -9.05 -13.00 -6.52
N LEU A 232 -10.33 -13.33 -6.66
CA LEU A 232 -11.18 -12.82 -7.74
C LEU A 232 -11.31 -11.30 -7.66
N GLY A 233 -11.65 -10.75 -6.50
CA GLY A 233 -11.76 -9.30 -6.29
C GLY A 233 -10.48 -8.55 -6.66
N SER A 234 -9.33 -9.09 -6.23
CA SER A 234 -8.02 -8.47 -6.52
C SER A 234 -7.54 -8.61 -7.95
N ALA A 235 -8.10 -9.56 -8.73
CA ALA A 235 -7.66 -9.83 -10.09
C ALA A 235 -8.51 -9.15 -11.19
N LEU A 236 -9.77 -8.78 -10.91
CA LEU A 236 -10.69 -8.22 -11.89
C LEU A 236 -10.24 -6.82 -12.37
N PRO A 237 -9.99 -6.62 -13.69
CA PRO A 237 -9.43 -5.35 -14.20
C PRO A 237 -10.30 -4.12 -13.98
N LEU A 238 -11.63 -4.28 -13.88
CA LEU A 238 -12.56 -3.17 -13.67
C LEU A 238 -12.48 -2.55 -12.28
N ILE A 239 -12.12 -3.35 -11.26
CA ILE A 239 -12.07 -2.92 -9.88
C ILE A 239 -10.64 -2.88 -9.32
N SER A 240 -9.70 -3.58 -9.95
CA SER A 240 -8.30 -3.62 -9.55
C SER A 240 -7.39 -2.87 -10.53
N MET A 241 -6.39 -2.22 -9.98
CA MET A 241 -5.40 -1.44 -10.72
C MET A 241 -4.17 -2.28 -11.07
N ASP A 242 -3.53 -1.96 -12.19
CA ASP A 242 -2.21 -2.47 -12.51
C ASP A 242 -1.15 -1.95 -11.53
N ALA A 243 -0.30 -2.85 -11.01
CA ALA A 243 0.66 -2.52 -9.97
C ALA A 243 1.79 -1.60 -10.46
N GLU A 244 2.24 -1.74 -11.70
CA GLU A 244 3.27 -0.84 -12.28
C GLU A 244 2.71 0.57 -12.45
N ARG A 245 1.45 0.68 -12.91
CA ARG A 245 0.77 1.97 -12.99
C ARG A 245 0.61 2.60 -11.60
N ALA A 246 0.30 1.79 -10.58
CA ALA A 246 0.23 2.27 -9.20
C ALA A 246 1.59 2.82 -8.73
N ALA A 247 2.68 2.07 -8.93
CA ALA A 247 4.02 2.50 -8.56
C ALA A 247 4.42 3.82 -9.25
N ARG A 248 4.18 3.95 -10.56
CA ARG A 248 4.42 5.22 -11.28
C ARG A 248 3.62 6.39 -10.70
N GLN A 249 2.35 6.18 -10.34
CA GLN A 249 1.52 7.23 -9.75
C GLN A 249 2.00 7.61 -8.34
N ILE A 250 2.48 6.64 -7.55
CA ILE A 250 3.04 6.87 -6.22
C ILE A 250 4.31 7.72 -6.32
N VAL A 251 5.26 7.33 -7.17
CA VAL A 251 6.50 8.10 -7.36
C VAL A 251 6.20 9.50 -7.90
N ALA A 252 5.23 9.65 -8.81
CA ALA A 252 4.78 10.96 -9.25
C ALA A 252 4.14 11.79 -8.13
N ALA A 253 3.40 11.18 -7.19
CA ALA A 253 2.86 11.86 -6.02
C ALA A 253 3.98 12.32 -5.06
N ILE A 254 4.99 11.48 -4.84
CA ILE A 254 6.20 11.82 -4.08
C ILE A 254 6.92 13.02 -4.73
N ARG A 255 7.07 13.04 -6.06
CA ARG A 255 7.68 14.16 -6.79
C ARG A 255 6.93 15.47 -6.60
N ARG A 256 5.59 15.41 -6.58
CA ARG A 256 4.71 16.58 -6.43
C ARG A 256 4.44 16.99 -4.99
N ARG A 257 4.84 16.16 -4.02
CA ARG A 257 4.52 16.34 -2.60
C ARG A 257 3.02 16.40 -2.35
N ASP A 258 2.26 15.54 -3.07
CA ASP A 258 0.80 15.44 -2.88
C ASP A 258 0.51 14.96 -1.44
N ALA A 259 -0.30 15.67 -0.67
CA ALA A 259 -0.64 15.29 0.71
C ALA A 259 -1.43 13.97 0.78
N GLU A 260 -2.34 13.77 -0.17
CA GLU A 260 -3.10 12.52 -0.31
C GLU A 260 -3.23 12.13 -1.79
N VAL A 261 -3.12 10.83 -2.04
CA VAL A 261 -3.43 10.26 -3.36
C VAL A 261 -4.20 8.96 -3.24
N ILE A 262 -5.46 8.98 -3.68
CA ILE A 262 -6.28 7.76 -3.79
C ILE A 262 -6.09 7.21 -5.20
N LEU A 263 -5.57 5.98 -5.28
CA LEU A 263 -5.32 5.30 -6.54
C LEU A 263 -6.58 4.55 -7.00
N SER A 264 -6.87 4.60 -8.29
CA SER A 264 -8.03 4.03 -8.99
C SER A 264 -9.35 4.80 -8.79
N MET A 265 -10.21 4.75 -9.81
CA MET A 265 -11.53 5.40 -9.75
C MET A 265 -12.48 4.70 -8.79
N PRO A 266 -12.55 3.35 -8.75
CA PRO A 266 -13.42 2.68 -7.77
C PRO A 266 -13.09 3.06 -6.32
N ALA A 267 -11.80 3.14 -5.96
CA ALA A 267 -11.40 3.55 -4.61
C ALA A 267 -11.78 5.01 -4.31
N LYS A 268 -11.64 5.92 -5.29
CA LYS A 268 -12.05 7.33 -5.13
C LYS A 268 -13.55 7.48 -4.89
N LEU A 269 -14.34 6.76 -5.67
CA LEU A 269 -15.80 6.79 -5.55
C LEU A 269 -16.25 6.20 -4.21
N LEU A 270 -15.65 5.09 -3.78
CA LEU A 270 -15.95 4.46 -2.51
C LEU A 270 -15.57 5.37 -1.33
N ALA A 271 -14.38 5.97 -1.36
CA ALA A 271 -13.95 6.90 -0.31
C ALA A 271 -14.84 8.14 -0.24
N LEU A 272 -15.23 8.70 -1.41
CA LEU A 272 -16.13 9.85 -1.48
C LEU A 272 -17.53 9.50 -0.95
N PHE A 273 -18.09 8.36 -1.36
CA PHE A 273 -19.40 7.90 -0.90
C PHE A 273 -19.41 7.69 0.61
N HIS A 274 -18.38 7.01 1.14
CA HIS A 274 -18.25 6.82 2.58
C HIS A 274 -18.09 8.14 3.33
N GLY A 275 -17.30 9.07 2.82
CA GLY A 275 -17.11 10.38 3.45
C GLY A 275 -18.39 11.23 3.55
N VAL A 276 -19.34 11.03 2.63
CA VAL A 276 -20.64 11.72 2.64
C VAL A 276 -21.70 10.92 3.38
N PHE A 277 -21.70 9.59 3.23
CA PHE A 277 -22.73 8.69 3.74
C PHE A 277 -22.11 7.53 4.55
N PRO A 278 -21.43 7.79 5.69
CA PRO A 278 -20.75 6.73 6.44
C PRO A 278 -21.72 5.66 6.98
N GLY A 279 -22.88 6.05 7.49
CA GLY A 279 -23.90 5.12 7.96
C GLY A 279 -24.42 4.21 6.85
N ALA A 280 -24.81 4.80 5.69
CA ALA A 280 -25.28 4.00 4.55
C ALA A 280 -24.20 3.02 4.04
N THR A 281 -22.94 3.43 4.04
CA THR A 281 -21.83 2.54 3.69
C THR A 281 -21.76 1.36 4.64
N SER A 282 -21.88 1.59 5.95
CA SER A 282 -21.84 0.52 6.96
C SER A 282 -22.99 -0.46 6.77
N GLU A 283 -24.22 0.02 6.51
CA GLU A 283 -25.38 -0.84 6.25
C GLU A 283 -25.20 -1.68 4.97
N ILE A 284 -24.68 -1.06 3.88
CA ILE A 284 -24.38 -1.78 2.65
C ILE A 284 -23.34 -2.87 2.90
N LEU A 285 -22.28 -2.57 3.65
CA LEU A 285 -21.24 -3.54 3.99
C LEU A 285 -21.75 -4.67 4.89
N ALA A 286 -22.68 -4.38 5.81
CA ALA A 286 -23.35 -5.40 6.59
C ALA A 286 -24.19 -6.35 5.71
N LEU A 287 -24.84 -5.80 4.66
CA LEU A 287 -25.53 -6.62 3.66
C LEU A 287 -24.56 -7.46 2.83
N VAL A 288 -23.45 -6.86 2.37
CA VAL A 288 -22.39 -7.57 1.62
C VAL A 288 -21.80 -8.71 2.44
N ASN A 289 -21.63 -8.51 3.74
CA ASN A 289 -21.14 -9.56 4.65
C ASN A 289 -21.97 -10.84 4.61
N ARG A 290 -23.29 -10.74 4.37
CA ARG A 290 -24.18 -11.91 4.25
C ARG A 290 -23.89 -12.75 3.01
N LEU A 291 -23.21 -12.18 2.01
CA LEU A 291 -22.83 -12.85 0.78
C LEU A 291 -21.43 -13.47 0.83
N LEU A 292 -20.65 -13.12 1.87
CA LEU A 292 -19.31 -13.67 2.07
C LEU A 292 -19.38 -15.09 2.65
N PRO A 293 -18.27 -15.86 2.62
CA PRO A 293 -18.24 -17.21 3.16
C PRO A 293 -18.66 -17.21 4.62
N GLN A 294 -19.66 -18.01 4.94
CA GLN A 294 -20.11 -18.13 6.32
C GLN A 294 -19.03 -18.75 7.22
N TYR A 295 -19.12 -18.46 8.51
CA TYR A 295 -18.23 -18.93 9.54
C TYR A 295 -17.82 -20.42 9.38
N GLY A 296 -16.54 -20.69 9.55
CA GLY A 296 -15.93 -22.01 9.54
C GLY A 296 -15.05 -22.21 10.77
N MET A 297 -14.80 -23.45 11.17
CA MET A 297 -14.15 -23.79 12.45
C MET A 297 -12.63 -23.59 12.47
N THR A 298 -11.98 -23.23 11.35
CA THR A 298 -10.52 -23.15 11.26
C THR A 298 -10.02 -21.79 11.75
N THR A 299 -9.29 -21.80 12.88
CA THR A 299 -8.61 -20.62 13.42
C THR A 299 -7.14 -20.55 13.02
N LYS A 300 -6.61 -21.54 12.29
CA LYS A 300 -5.24 -21.57 11.81
C LYS A 300 -5.06 -20.63 10.62
N ASN A 301 -3.97 -19.90 10.62
CA ASN A 301 -3.51 -19.11 9.47
C ASN A 301 -3.02 -20.04 8.35
N VAL A 302 -3.66 -19.98 7.19
CA VAL A 302 -3.24 -20.71 6.00
C VAL A 302 -2.81 -19.69 4.94
N ARG A 303 -1.61 -19.86 4.39
CA ARG A 303 -1.09 -18.96 3.37
C ARG A 303 -1.82 -19.17 2.04
N GLY A 304 -2.08 -18.11 1.32
CA GLY A 304 -2.81 -18.18 0.04
C GLY A 304 -2.13 -19.08 -1.00
N ALA A 305 -0.80 -19.11 -1.05
CA ALA A 305 -0.06 -20.02 -1.93
C ALA A 305 -0.33 -21.51 -1.63
N ASP A 306 -0.48 -21.87 -0.35
CA ASP A 306 -0.76 -23.25 0.05
C ASP A 306 -2.20 -23.63 -0.29
N ILE A 307 -3.14 -22.70 -0.16
CA ILE A 307 -4.54 -22.90 -0.57
C ILE A 307 -4.62 -23.05 -2.08
N ASP A 308 -3.92 -22.21 -2.82
CA ASP A 308 -3.87 -22.25 -4.27
C ASP A 308 -3.35 -23.59 -4.82
N ALA A 309 -2.27 -24.10 -4.19
CA ALA A 309 -1.71 -25.41 -4.53
C ALA A 309 -2.69 -26.55 -4.26
N ARG A 310 -3.46 -26.49 -3.15
CA ARG A 310 -4.47 -27.49 -2.80
C ARG A 310 -5.71 -27.43 -3.69
N LEU A 311 -6.19 -26.23 -4.05
CA LEU A 311 -7.35 -26.05 -4.91
C LEU A 311 -7.10 -26.50 -6.34
N ASP A 312 -5.88 -26.35 -6.81
CA ASP A 312 -5.41 -26.69 -8.18
C ASP A 312 -6.43 -26.37 -9.29
N SER A 313 -7.10 -25.25 -9.20
CA SER A 313 -8.19 -24.84 -10.08
C SER A 313 -7.70 -24.12 -11.34
N PRO A 314 -7.74 -24.75 -12.54
CA PRO A 314 -7.36 -24.08 -13.79
C PRO A 314 -8.20 -22.85 -14.11
N ALA A 315 -9.50 -22.90 -13.79
CA ALA A 315 -10.41 -21.77 -14.00
C ALA A 315 -10.02 -20.57 -13.15
N LEU A 316 -9.75 -20.76 -11.85
CA LEU A 316 -9.32 -19.70 -10.96
C LEU A 316 -7.95 -19.13 -11.39
N ARG A 317 -7.01 -20.00 -11.77
CA ARG A 317 -5.69 -19.57 -12.30
C ARG A 317 -5.83 -18.74 -13.57
N LYS A 318 -6.74 -19.09 -14.48
CA LYS A 318 -7.01 -18.32 -15.70
C LYS A 318 -7.52 -16.92 -15.38
N VAL A 319 -8.49 -16.79 -14.48
CA VAL A 319 -9.07 -15.47 -14.08
C VAL A 319 -8.05 -14.63 -13.32
N THR A 320 -7.25 -15.22 -12.43
CA THR A 320 -6.27 -14.52 -11.61
C THR A 320 -4.90 -14.34 -12.28
N ARG A 321 -4.75 -14.74 -13.54
CA ARG A 321 -3.47 -14.75 -14.29
C ARG A 321 -2.71 -13.42 -14.21
N LEU A 322 -3.39 -12.29 -14.37
CA LEU A 322 -2.74 -10.98 -14.34
C LEU A 322 -2.10 -10.64 -12.98
N GLY A 323 -2.74 -11.07 -11.88
CA GLY A 323 -2.16 -10.93 -10.54
C GLY A 323 -0.97 -11.87 -10.31
N ARG A 324 -1.04 -13.10 -10.83
CA ARG A 324 0.04 -14.11 -10.71
C ARG A 324 1.31 -13.67 -11.42
N VAL A 325 1.19 -13.24 -12.67
CA VAL A 325 2.33 -12.72 -13.45
C VAL A 325 2.99 -11.52 -12.75
N ALA A 326 2.21 -10.71 -12.02
CA ALA A 326 2.76 -9.61 -11.23
C ALA A 326 3.47 -10.09 -9.94
N ALA A 327 3.12 -11.27 -9.42
CA ALA A 327 3.77 -11.87 -8.26
C ALA A 327 5.13 -12.53 -8.59
N GLU A 328 5.31 -12.95 -9.85
CA GLU A 328 6.52 -13.61 -10.36
C GLU A 328 7.61 -12.60 -10.78
N ARG A 329 7.25 -11.33 -10.86
CA ARG A 329 8.13 -10.20 -11.20
C ARG A 329 8.69 -9.53 -9.96
#